data_fd9cb9819c96b9c779ed8f4d399118e9
#
_entry.id   fd9cb9819c96b9c779ed8f4d399118e9
#
_cell.length_a   1.000
_cell.length_b   1.000
_cell.length_c   1.000
_cell.angle_alpha   90.00
_cell.angle_beta   90.00
_cell.angle_gamma   90.00
#
_symmetry.space_group_name_H-M   'P 1'
#
loop_
_entity.id
_entity.type
_entity.pdbx_description
1 polymer ?
#
loop_
_entity_poly.entity_id
_entity_poly.type
_entity_poly.pdbx_seq_one_letter_code
_entity_poly.pdbx_strand_id
1 'polypeptide(L)'
;EVRSQIMPINRKYPLEALLSACEAYQQAKGRMIWVEYILIDEINTGMDQVEALVGLAKRLQCKVNLIPYNPVGGLEWKRPCGETVSSFRDALHHRGVRVTVRTEKGTDIDAACGQLRLKTEQTAANQALGQAAENA
;
A
#
# COMPACT_ATOMS: atom_id res chain seq x y z
N GLU A 1 -14.04 5.66 -0.51
CA GLU A 1 -14.67 4.65 -1.41
C GLU A 1 -13.63 3.70 -1.99
N VAL A 2 -12.56 4.19 -2.64
CA VAL A 2 -11.47 3.40 -3.20
C VAL A 2 -10.85 2.45 -2.15
N ARG A 3 -10.59 2.93 -0.93
CA ARG A 3 -10.00 2.10 0.14
C ARG A 3 -10.86 0.88 0.47
N SER A 4 -12.17 0.98 0.42
CA SER A 4 -13.08 -0.15 0.68
C SER A 4 -13.05 -1.21 -0.42
N GLN A 5 -12.69 -0.83 -1.63
CA GLN A 5 -12.55 -1.74 -2.78
C GLN A 5 -11.25 -2.55 -2.68
N ILE A 6 -10.14 -1.88 -2.33
CA ILE A 6 -8.82 -2.51 -2.28
C ILE A 6 -8.48 -3.13 -0.92
N MET A 7 -9.14 -2.70 0.16
CA MET A 7 -8.88 -3.14 1.54
C MET A 7 -10.18 -3.52 2.25
N PRO A 8 -10.60 -4.79 2.21
CA PRO A 8 -11.85 -5.24 2.85
C PRO A 8 -11.95 -4.92 4.35
N ILE A 9 -10.82 -4.85 5.05
CA ILE A 9 -10.75 -4.48 6.47
C ILE A 9 -11.33 -3.09 6.76
N ASN A 10 -11.41 -2.21 5.75
CA ASN A 10 -12.02 -0.89 5.89
C ASN A 10 -13.50 -0.95 6.25
N ARG A 11 -14.20 -2.05 5.94
CA ARG A 11 -15.60 -2.24 6.32
C ARG A 11 -15.76 -2.42 7.84
N LYS A 12 -14.77 -3.08 8.48
CA LYS A 12 -14.74 -3.29 9.92
C LYS A 12 -14.17 -2.07 10.66
N TYR A 13 -13.14 -1.46 10.10
CA TYR A 13 -12.47 -0.28 10.64
C TYR A 13 -12.45 0.82 9.59
N PRO A 14 -13.51 1.65 9.53
CA PRO A 14 -13.58 2.75 8.59
C PRO A 14 -12.42 3.73 8.76
N LEU A 15 -12.04 4.39 7.67
CA LEU A 15 -10.91 5.32 7.67
C LEU A 15 -11.03 6.39 8.77
N GLU A 16 -12.22 6.91 9.01
CA GLU A 16 -12.45 7.92 10.04
C GLU A 16 -12.15 7.40 11.45
N ALA A 17 -12.58 6.20 11.77
CA ALA A 17 -12.26 5.56 13.04
C ALA A 17 -10.74 5.34 13.22
N LEU A 18 -10.06 4.96 12.13
CA LEU A 18 -8.60 4.81 12.12
C LEU A 18 -7.90 6.16 12.35
N LEU A 19 -8.34 7.22 11.68
CA LEU A 19 -7.76 8.56 11.84
C LEU A 19 -7.93 9.07 13.27
N SER A 20 -9.11 8.91 13.85
CA SER A 20 -9.37 9.30 15.26
C SER A 20 -8.47 8.53 16.23
N ALA A 21 -8.27 7.23 16.01
CA ALA A 21 -7.35 6.43 16.81
C ALA A 21 -5.89 6.90 16.65
N CYS A 22 -5.48 7.27 15.45
CA CYS A 22 -4.16 7.83 15.18
C CYS A 22 -3.94 9.17 15.91
N GLU A 23 -4.92 10.05 15.88
CA GLU A 23 -4.90 11.33 16.60
C GLU A 23 -4.75 11.13 18.12
N ALA A 24 -5.56 10.23 18.69
CA ALA A 24 -5.48 9.89 20.10
C ALA A 24 -4.09 9.31 20.48
N TYR A 25 -3.53 8.46 19.64
CA TYR A 25 -2.18 7.93 19.84
C TYR A 25 -1.12 9.01 19.79
N GLN A 26 -1.19 9.93 18.82
CA GLN A 26 -0.24 11.04 18.71
C GLN A 26 -0.31 11.96 19.95
N GLN A 27 -1.51 12.28 20.41
CA GLN A 27 -1.71 13.08 21.63
C GLN A 27 -1.14 12.39 22.87
N ALA A 28 -1.36 11.09 23.01
CA ALA A 28 -0.89 10.33 24.17
C ALA A 28 0.63 10.07 24.17
N LYS A 29 1.24 9.90 23.00
CA LYS A 29 2.64 9.46 22.89
C LYS A 29 3.59 10.49 22.30
N GLY A 30 3.09 11.57 21.71
CA GLY A 30 3.90 12.61 21.05
C GLY A 30 4.71 12.09 19.84
N ARG A 31 4.33 10.95 19.27
CA ARG A 31 5.07 10.31 18.17
C ARG A 31 4.44 10.63 16.84
N MET A 32 5.30 10.90 15.86
CA MET A 32 4.88 11.09 14.46
C MET A 32 4.43 9.75 13.86
N ILE A 33 3.32 9.79 13.13
CA ILE A 33 2.82 8.68 12.33
C ILE A 33 3.36 8.78 10.91
N TRP A 34 3.59 7.64 10.29
CA TRP A 34 3.87 7.51 8.87
C TRP A 34 2.68 6.84 8.21
N VAL A 35 2.22 7.41 7.12
CA VAL A 35 1.15 6.85 6.29
C VAL A 35 1.79 6.21 5.07
N GLU A 36 1.56 4.93 4.87
CA GLU A 36 1.92 4.25 3.64
C GLU A 36 0.75 4.31 2.67
N TYR A 37 1.01 4.78 1.46
CA TYR A 37 0.02 4.89 0.40
C TYR A 37 0.49 4.11 -0.82
N ILE A 38 -0.25 3.05 -1.14
CA ILE A 38 0.03 2.22 -2.31
C ILE A 38 -0.57 2.90 -3.53
N LEU A 39 0.28 3.25 -4.51
CA LEU A 39 -0.14 3.81 -5.79
C LEU A 39 -0.45 2.67 -6.77
N ILE A 40 -1.69 2.60 -7.23
CA ILE A 40 -2.18 1.63 -8.20
C ILE A 40 -2.66 2.41 -9.42
N ASP A 41 -2.12 2.06 -10.59
CA ASP A 41 -2.42 2.77 -11.83
C ASP A 41 -3.92 2.76 -12.15
N GLU A 42 -4.43 3.88 -12.66
CA GLU A 42 -5.84 4.09 -13.00
C GLU A 42 -6.85 3.95 -11.85
N ILE A 43 -6.40 3.55 -10.65
CA ILE A 43 -7.31 3.34 -9.51
C ILE A 43 -7.24 4.52 -8.52
N ASN A 44 -6.03 4.92 -8.12
CA ASN A 44 -5.86 5.92 -7.07
C ASN A 44 -4.72 6.91 -7.33
N THR A 45 -4.43 7.17 -8.59
CA THR A 45 -3.40 8.11 -9.05
C THR A 45 -3.98 9.47 -9.47
N GLY A 46 -5.28 9.68 -9.34
CA GLY A 46 -5.97 10.92 -9.72
C GLY A 46 -5.74 12.09 -8.76
N MET A 47 -6.04 13.30 -9.23
CA MET A 47 -5.90 14.53 -8.42
C MET A 47 -6.87 14.60 -7.25
N ASP A 48 -8.04 14.00 -7.34
CA ASP A 48 -8.99 13.82 -6.25
C ASP A 48 -8.38 13.03 -5.09
N GLN A 49 -7.55 12.02 -5.40
CA GLN A 49 -6.83 11.23 -4.41
C GLN A 49 -5.68 12.05 -3.78
N VAL A 50 -5.01 12.89 -4.57
CA VAL A 50 -4.02 13.84 -4.02
C VAL A 50 -4.66 14.74 -2.98
N GLU A 51 -5.80 15.37 -3.30
CA GLU A 51 -6.49 16.29 -2.38
C GLU A 51 -6.95 15.57 -1.10
N ALA A 52 -7.51 14.39 -1.23
CA ALA A 52 -7.92 13.57 -0.08
C ALA A 52 -6.71 13.22 0.82
N LEU A 53 -5.58 12.86 0.23
CA LEU A 53 -4.37 12.51 0.96
C LEU A 53 -3.71 13.74 1.61
N VAL A 54 -3.77 14.90 0.96
CA VAL A 54 -3.35 16.17 1.55
C VAL A 54 -4.15 16.50 2.80
N GLY A 55 -5.48 16.37 2.74
CA GLY A 55 -6.36 16.58 3.89
C GLY A 55 -6.00 15.67 5.06
N LEU A 56 -5.82 14.38 4.79
CA LEU A 56 -5.42 13.39 5.76
C LEU A 56 -4.03 13.71 6.37
N ALA A 57 -3.06 14.01 5.53
CA ALA A 57 -1.69 14.28 5.98
C ALA A 57 -1.58 15.55 6.84
N LYS A 58 -2.36 16.57 6.51
CA LYS A 58 -2.45 17.80 7.32
C LYS A 58 -3.14 17.56 8.65
N ARG A 59 -4.24 16.79 8.65
CA ARG A 59 -4.98 16.43 9.87
C ARG A 59 -4.09 15.68 10.87
N LEU A 60 -3.35 14.67 10.40
CA LEU A 60 -2.46 13.88 11.24
C LEU A 60 -1.06 14.48 11.41
N GLN A 61 -0.73 15.57 10.72
CA GLN A 61 0.63 16.12 10.68
C GLN A 61 1.70 15.05 10.42
N CYS A 62 1.38 14.09 9.55
CA CYS A 62 2.16 12.90 9.31
C CYS A 62 3.12 13.04 8.10
N LYS A 63 3.97 12.05 7.91
CA LYS A 63 4.71 11.82 6.66
C LYS A 63 3.97 10.78 5.82
N VAL A 64 4.03 10.95 4.51
CA VAL A 64 3.47 10.00 3.55
C VAL A 64 4.60 9.28 2.83
N ASN A 65 4.52 7.95 2.79
CA ASN A 65 5.42 7.11 2.02
C ASN A 65 4.61 6.50 0.86
N LEU A 66 4.93 6.91 -0.36
CA LEU A 66 4.31 6.36 -1.56
C LEU A 66 4.98 5.04 -1.94
N ILE A 67 4.18 4.03 -2.16
CA ILE A 67 4.63 2.70 -2.54
C ILE A 67 4.01 2.38 -3.91
N PRO A 68 4.76 2.50 -5.02
CA PRO A 68 4.26 2.05 -6.32
C PRO A 68 3.88 0.57 -6.24
N TYR A 69 2.66 0.24 -6.69
CA TYR A 69 2.15 -1.11 -6.63
C TYR A 69 3.08 -2.11 -7.35
N ASN A 70 3.32 -3.23 -6.73
CA ASN A 70 4.04 -4.33 -7.35
C ASN A 70 3.02 -5.41 -7.73
N PRO A 71 2.91 -5.78 -9.03
CA PRO A 71 1.93 -6.76 -9.48
C PRO A 71 2.04 -8.08 -8.72
N VAL A 72 0.90 -8.59 -8.27
CA VAL A 72 0.78 -9.89 -7.60
C VAL A 72 -0.17 -10.77 -8.40
N GLY A 73 0.10 -12.06 -8.43
CA GLY A 73 -0.76 -13.01 -9.14
C GLY A 73 -2.20 -12.96 -8.63
N GLY A 74 -3.17 -13.00 -9.56
CA GLY A 74 -4.60 -13.00 -9.24
C GLY A 74 -5.26 -11.63 -9.13
N LEU A 75 -4.53 -10.52 -9.30
CA LEU A 75 -5.06 -9.17 -9.37
C LEU A 75 -4.68 -8.51 -10.69
N GLU A 76 -5.64 -7.85 -11.33
CA GLU A 76 -5.44 -7.15 -12.61
C GLU A 76 -4.87 -5.72 -12.45
N TRP A 77 -4.48 -5.35 -11.24
CA TRP A 77 -3.94 -4.02 -10.95
C TRP A 77 -2.57 -3.83 -11.55
N LYS A 78 -2.30 -2.61 -12.00
CA LYS A 78 -1.05 -2.25 -12.67
C LYS A 78 -0.20 -1.33 -11.82
N ARG A 79 1.11 -1.45 -12.01
CA ARG A 79 2.08 -0.50 -11.45
C ARG A 79 2.00 0.81 -12.24
N PRO A 80 1.90 1.98 -11.58
CA PRO A 80 1.98 3.25 -12.27
C PRO A 80 3.38 3.48 -12.84
N CYS A 81 3.47 4.17 -13.96
CA CYS A 81 4.75 4.54 -14.55
C CYS A 81 5.48 5.56 -13.67
N GLY A 82 6.80 5.69 -13.87
CA GLY A 82 7.64 6.60 -13.08
C GLY A 82 7.20 8.05 -13.15
N GLU A 83 6.67 8.48 -14.29
CA GLU A 83 6.15 9.84 -14.48
C GLU A 83 4.90 10.09 -13.63
N THR A 84 3.95 9.15 -13.61
CA THR A 84 2.76 9.21 -12.75
C THR A 84 3.15 9.29 -11.27
N VAL A 85 4.10 8.45 -10.83
CA VAL A 85 4.60 8.46 -9.45
C VAL A 85 5.24 9.80 -9.09
N SER A 86 6.07 10.34 -9.99
CA SER A 86 6.74 11.63 -9.79
C SER A 86 5.74 12.78 -9.74
N SER A 87 4.78 12.83 -10.66
CA SER A 87 3.73 13.85 -10.69
C SER A 87 2.86 13.82 -9.42
N PHE A 88 2.49 12.63 -8.95
CA PHE A 88 1.72 12.46 -7.72
C PHE A 88 2.51 12.93 -6.49
N ARG A 89 3.79 12.54 -6.39
CA ARG A 89 4.70 13.01 -5.33
C ARG A 89 4.82 14.53 -5.32
N ASP A 90 5.07 15.12 -6.49
CA ASP A 90 5.30 16.57 -6.62
C ASP A 90 4.02 17.35 -6.29
N ALA A 91 2.86 16.83 -6.68
CA ALA A 91 1.58 17.42 -6.32
C ALA A 91 1.35 17.45 -4.80
N LEU A 92 1.73 16.42 -4.06
CA LEU A 92 1.69 16.38 -2.61
C LEU A 92 2.70 17.35 -1.98
N HIS A 93 3.93 17.35 -2.50
CA HIS A 93 5.01 18.20 -2.01
C HIS A 93 4.68 19.69 -2.17
N HIS A 94 4.17 20.11 -3.31
CA HIS A 94 3.74 21.51 -3.55
C HIS A 94 2.61 21.95 -2.60
N ARG A 95 1.83 21.00 -2.05
CA ARG A 95 0.78 21.27 -1.06
C ARG A 95 1.25 21.18 0.38
N GLY A 96 2.58 21.09 0.58
CA GLY A 96 3.22 21.09 1.90
C GLY A 96 3.20 19.75 2.63
N VAL A 97 2.92 18.64 1.95
CA VAL A 97 3.00 17.31 2.53
C VAL A 97 4.44 16.79 2.48
N ARG A 98 4.93 16.28 3.59
CA ARG A 98 6.22 15.56 3.63
C ARG A 98 6.04 14.18 3.03
N VAL A 99 6.58 13.98 1.83
CA VAL A 99 6.39 12.77 1.04
C VAL A 99 7.72 12.14 0.65
N THR A 100 7.76 10.81 0.72
CA THR A 100 8.85 9.98 0.20
C THR A 100 8.28 8.95 -0.75
N VAL A 101 9.10 8.44 -1.68
CA VAL A 101 8.73 7.33 -2.55
C VAL A 101 9.61 6.15 -2.19
N ARG A 102 9.00 5.00 -1.94
CA ARG A 102 9.74 3.76 -1.72
C ARG A 102 10.34 3.30 -3.04
N THR A 103 11.66 3.34 -3.12
CA THR A 103 12.40 2.75 -4.24
C THR A 103 12.67 1.29 -3.89
N GLU A 104 12.12 0.37 -4.67
CA GLU A 104 12.43 -1.05 -4.52
C GLU A 104 13.88 -1.28 -4.99
N LYS A 105 14.69 -1.85 -4.11
CA LYS A 105 15.98 -2.46 -4.49
C LYS A 105 15.71 -3.94 -4.74
N GLY A 106 15.89 -4.40 -5.95
CA GLY A 106 15.81 -5.82 -6.30
C GLY A 106 14.47 -6.22 -6.93
N THR A 107 14.13 -5.63 -8.08
CA THR A 107 13.03 -6.10 -8.94
C THR A 107 13.27 -7.50 -9.54
N ASP A 108 14.49 -8.01 -9.41
CA ASP A 108 14.90 -9.32 -9.94
C ASP A 108 14.59 -10.49 -8.99
N ILE A 109 14.20 -10.19 -7.77
CA ILE A 109 13.78 -11.20 -6.79
C ILE A 109 12.34 -10.84 -6.40
N ASP A 110 11.40 -11.76 -6.55
CA ASP A 110 9.99 -11.68 -6.13
C ASP A 110 9.84 -11.42 -4.61
N ALA A 111 10.50 -10.40 -4.10
CA ALA A 111 10.63 -10.08 -2.70
C ALA A 111 9.64 -8.99 -2.26
N ALA A 112 8.37 -9.09 -2.65
CA ALA A 112 7.34 -8.32 -1.98
C ALA A 112 7.05 -8.94 -0.60
N CYS A 113 7.00 -8.10 0.45
CA CYS A 113 6.64 -8.54 1.80
C CYS A 113 5.33 -9.36 1.76
N GLY A 114 5.40 -10.65 2.09
CA GLY A 114 4.27 -11.58 2.07
C GLY A 114 4.21 -12.51 0.86
N GLN A 115 4.81 -12.21 -0.29
CA GLN A 115 4.78 -13.10 -1.46
C GLN A 115 5.67 -14.33 -1.31
N LEU A 116 6.81 -14.20 -0.65
CA LEU A 116 7.69 -15.33 -0.34
C LEU A 116 6.95 -16.41 0.46
N ARG A 117 6.13 -16.01 1.42
CA ARG A 117 5.35 -16.95 2.23
C ARG A 117 4.31 -17.70 1.38
N LEU A 118 3.57 -17.00 0.52
CA LEU A 118 2.57 -17.62 -0.35
C LEU A 118 3.21 -18.59 -1.36
N LYS A 119 4.36 -18.26 -1.96
CA LYS A 119 5.08 -19.17 -2.85
C LYS A 119 5.59 -20.40 -2.11
N THR A 120 6.12 -20.24 -0.90
CA THR A 120 6.60 -21.38 -0.08
C THR A 120 5.43 -22.31 0.30
N GLU A 121 4.28 -21.76 0.68
CA GLU A 121 3.10 -22.54 1.03
C GLU A 121 2.53 -23.27 -0.20
N GLN A 122 2.49 -22.64 -1.38
CA GLN A 122 2.06 -23.27 -2.63
C GLN A 122 3.02 -24.35 -3.11
N THR A 123 4.33 -24.16 -2.97
CA THR A 123 5.33 -25.16 -3.34
C THR A 123 5.23 -26.37 -2.42
N ALA A 124 5.07 -26.16 -1.11
CA ALA A 124 4.88 -27.25 -0.15
C ALA A 124 3.59 -28.06 -0.41
N ALA A 125 2.49 -27.37 -0.72
CA ALA A 125 1.23 -28.03 -1.07
C ALA A 125 1.32 -28.87 -2.36
N ASN A 126 2.00 -28.36 -3.39
CA ASN A 126 2.22 -29.08 -4.64
C ASN A 126 3.14 -30.28 -4.49
N GLN A 127 4.16 -30.21 -3.63
CA GLN A 127 5.05 -31.32 -3.31
C GLN A 127 4.30 -32.42 -2.54
N ALA A 128 3.44 -32.05 -1.60
CA ALA A 128 2.62 -33.00 -0.85
C ALA A 128 1.62 -33.74 -1.76
N LEU A 129 1.01 -33.05 -2.73
CA LEU A 129 0.11 -33.64 -3.71
C LEU A 129 0.84 -34.57 -4.69
N GLY A 130 2.08 -34.21 -5.12
CA GLY A 130 2.92 -35.02 -5.97
C GLY A 130 3.32 -36.35 -5.30
N GLN A 131 3.73 -36.31 -4.04
CA GLN A 131 4.09 -37.50 -3.27
C GLN A 131 2.91 -38.43 -2.99
N ALA A 132 1.70 -37.88 -2.82
CA ALA A 132 0.49 -38.69 -2.64
C ALA A 132 0.09 -39.44 -3.93
N ALA A 133 0.38 -38.87 -5.11
CA ALA A 133 0.10 -39.49 -6.39
C ALA A 133 1.12 -40.59 -6.78
N GLU A 134 2.37 -40.51 -6.31
CA GLU A 134 3.39 -41.56 -6.55
C GLU A 134 3.25 -42.78 -5.62
N ASN A 135 2.54 -42.63 -4.50
CA ASN A 135 2.33 -43.72 -3.51
C ASN A 135 0.96 -44.42 -3.66
N ALA A 136 0.18 -44.06 -4.66
CA ALA A 136 -1.10 -44.68 -4.98
C ALA A 136 -0.99 -45.60 -6.20
#